data_74268887c399b836d7392f34a9d22433
#
_entry.id   74268887c399b836d7392f34a9d22433
#
_cell.length_a   1.000
_cell.length_b   1.000
_cell.length_c   1.000
_cell.angle_alpha   90.00
_cell.angle_beta   90.00
_cell.angle_gamma   90.00
#
_symmetry.space_group_name_H-M   'P 1'
#
loop_
_entity.id
_entity.type
_entity.pdbx_description
1 polymer ?
#
loop_
_entity_poly.entity_id
_entity_poly.type
_entity_poly.pdbx_seq_one_letter_code
_entity_poly.pdbx_strand_id
1 'polypeptide(L)'
;MRTSATNLVNMTANEIVGLLKKKEVTPAELLDALRERISEVDNKVNALPTLCWERAYKDADKMSNLSLDERGILAGLPVAIKDLNPVSGVRSTWGSPIYRDFVPTRSDCLVENLEKEGGIVYAKTNTPEFGAGANTFNEVFGLSLIHI
;
A
#
# COMPACT_ATOMS: atom_id res chain seq x y z
N MET A 1 19.75 18.01 5.25
CA MET A 1 18.46 18.64 4.84
C MET A 1 17.42 17.54 4.89
N ARG A 2 16.36 17.66 5.70
CA ARG A 2 15.24 16.69 5.64
C ARG A 2 14.53 16.87 4.30
N THR A 3 14.37 15.77 3.57
CA THR A 3 13.62 15.74 2.31
C THR A 3 12.16 16.10 2.60
N SER A 4 11.56 17.09 1.91
CA SER A 4 10.17 17.45 2.16
C SER A 4 9.22 16.30 1.76
N ALA A 5 8.07 16.19 2.43
CA ALA A 5 7.06 15.16 2.15
C ALA A 5 6.66 15.14 0.66
N THR A 6 6.49 16.30 0.04
CA THR A 6 6.18 16.44 -1.40
C THR A 6 7.25 15.86 -2.32
N ASN A 7 8.52 15.82 -1.88
CA ASN A 7 9.59 15.24 -2.67
C ASN A 7 9.59 13.71 -2.57
N LEU A 8 9.29 13.13 -1.40
CA LEU A 8 9.30 11.69 -1.18
C LEU A 8 8.31 10.94 -2.09
N VAL A 9 7.10 11.47 -2.29
CA VAL A 9 6.07 10.82 -3.12
C VAL A 9 6.36 10.84 -4.63
N ASN A 10 7.36 11.62 -5.06
CA ASN A 10 7.79 11.71 -6.46
C ASN A 10 9.08 10.91 -6.76
N MET A 11 9.67 10.30 -5.74
CA MET A 11 10.87 9.49 -5.90
C MET A 11 10.53 8.07 -6.39
N THR A 12 11.47 7.45 -7.06
CA THR A 12 11.35 6.03 -7.45
C THR A 12 11.48 5.12 -6.22
N ALA A 13 10.94 3.91 -6.30
CA ALA A 13 11.08 2.91 -5.23
C ALA A 13 12.56 2.62 -4.87
N ASN A 14 13.45 2.58 -5.87
CA ASN A 14 14.88 2.37 -5.63
C ASN A 14 15.53 3.50 -4.82
N GLU A 15 15.18 4.76 -5.14
CA GLU A 15 15.66 5.92 -4.39
C GLU A 15 15.16 5.89 -2.95
N ILE A 16 13.87 5.60 -2.74
CA ILE A 16 13.27 5.48 -1.41
C ILE A 16 13.93 4.36 -0.60
N VAL A 17 14.10 3.17 -1.18
CA VAL A 17 14.81 2.06 -0.51
C VAL A 17 16.24 2.45 -0.15
N GLY A 18 16.91 3.22 -1.02
CA GLY A 18 18.24 3.78 -0.73
C GLY A 18 18.25 4.69 0.49
N LEU A 19 17.24 5.57 0.65
CA LEU A 19 17.08 6.43 1.81
C LEU A 19 16.76 5.65 3.10
N LEU A 20 15.87 4.66 3.00
CA LEU A 20 15.49 3.77 4.11
C LEU A 20 16.71 2.99 4.65
N LYS A 21 17.53 2.42 3.76
CA LYS A 21 18.76 1.70 4.12
C LYS A 21 19.82 2.60 4.75
N LYS A 22 19.89 3.87 4.34
CA LYS A 22 20.77 4.87 4.95
C LYS A 22 20.22 5.48 6.24
N LYS A 23 18.97 5.14 6.60
CA LYS A 23 18.22 5.76 7.72
C LYS A 23 18.05 7.27 7.58
N GLU A 24 18.05 7.79 6.34
CA GLU A 24 17.79 9.19 6.03
C GLU A 24 16.29 9.50 6.07
N VAL A 25 15.45 8.46 5.87
CA VAL A 25 13.99 8.48 5.99
C VAL A 25 13.54 7.22 6.74
N THR A 26 12.50 7.37 7.54
CA THR A 26 11.85 6.24 8.22
C THR A 26 10.62 5.76 7.45
N PRO A 27 10.18 4.49 7.63
CA PRO A 27 8.93 4.02 7.05
C PRO A 27 7.70 4.84 7.49
N ALA A 28 7.68 5.33 8.72
CA ALA A 28 6.59 6.17 9.23
C ALA A 28 6.51 7.53 8.50
N GLU A 29 7.65 8.20 8.27
CA GLU A 29 7.69 9.45 7.50
C GLU A 29 7.20 9.26 6.05
N LEU A 30 7.45 8.09 5.44
CA LEU A 30 6.90 7.76 4.12
C LEU A 30 5.38 7.55 4.17
N LEU A 31 4.86 6.88 5.20
CA LEU A 31 3.42 6.71 5.39
C LEU A 31 2.72 8.07 5.62
N ASP A 32 3.35 8.98 6.36
CA ASP A 32 2.84 10.34 6.57
C ASP A 32 2.75 11.12 5.25
N ALA A 33 3.82 11.08 4.44
CA ALA A 33 3.85 11.73 3.13
C ALA A 33 2.80 11.14 2.17
N LEU A 34 2.62 9.81 2.15
CA LEU A 34 1.59 9.14 1.37
C LEU A 34 0.19 9.52 1.86
N ARG A 35 -0.05 9.56 3.16
CA ARG A 35 -1.33 9.92 3.76
C ARG A 35 -1.74 11.34 3.37
N GLU A 36 -0.82 12.30 3.43
CA GLU A 36 -1.03 13.66 2.97
C GLU A 36 -1.42 13.68 1.49
N ARG A 37 -0.61 13.04 0.62
CA ARG A 37 -0.86 12.98 -0.82
C ARG A 37 -2.18 12.31 -1.17
N ILE A 38 -2.53 11.20 -0.54
CA ILE A 38 -3.79 10.49 -0.76
C ILE A 38 -4.98 11.38 -0.39
N SER A 39 -4.90 12.11 0.72
CA SER A 39 -5.97 13.03 1.14
C SER A 39 -6.23 14.17 0.14
N GLU A 40 -5.21 14.58 -0.59
CA GLU A 40 -5.31 15.62 -1.61
C GLU A 40 -5.95 15.14 -2.92
N VAL A 41 -5.64 13.89 -3.33
CA VAL A 41 -5.92 13.46 -4.70
C VAL A 41 -6.92 12.32 -4.81
N ASP A 42 -6.98 11.39 -3.86
CA ASP A 42 -7.68 10.12 -4.06
C ASP A 42 -9.21 10.27 -4.03
N ASN A 43 -9.74 11.32 -3.43
CA ASN A 43 -11.16 11.68 -3.52
C ASN A 43 -11.65 11.93 -4.96
N LYS A 44 -10.73 12.26 -5.88
CA LYS A 44 -11.02 12.45 -7.30
C LYS A 44 -10.64 11.24 -8.14
N VAL A 45 -9.66 10.47 -7.70
CA VAL A 45 -9.09 9.33 -8.47
C VAL A 45 -9.76 8.01 -8.08
N ASN A 46 -10.08 7.82 -6.78
CA ASN A 46 -10.64 6.59 -6.22
C ASN A 46 -9.75 5.36 -6.51
N ALA A 47 -8.44 5.55 -6.37
CA ALA A 47 -7.47 4.49 -6.61
C ALA A 47 -7.29 3.55 -5.41
N LEU A 48 -7.51 4.05 -4.18
CA LEU A 48 -7.18 3.38 -2.91
C LEU A 48 -8.40 3.26 -1.99
N PRO A 49 -9.44 2.51 -2.39
CA PRO A 49 -10.72 2.47 -1.68
C PRO A 49 -10.68 1.82 -0.30
N THR A 50 -9.63 1.07 0.02
CA THR A 50 -9.44 0.46 1.34
C THR A 50 -8.06 0.81 1.87
N LEU A 51 -8.01 1.62 2.92
CA LEU A 51 -6.79 2.04 3.61
C LEU A 51 -6.65 1.26 4.92
N CYS A 52 -5.44 0.81 5.26
CA CYS A 52 -5.15 0.05 6.48
C CYS A 52 -4.00 0.70 7.29
N TRP A 53 -4.15 1.99 7.59
CA TRP A 53 -3.13 2.80 8.26
C TRP A 53 -2.67 2.25 9.59
N GLU A 54 -3.60 1.80 10.46
CA GLU A 54 -3.24 1.24 11.77
C GLU A 54 -2.25 0.07 11.64
N ARG A 55 -2.53 -0.86 10.71
CA ARG A 55 -1.65 -1.96 10.38
C ARG A 55 -0.31 -1.46 9.85
N ALA A 56 -0.33 -0.52 8.91
CA ALA A 56 0.86 0.00 8.27
C ALA A 56 1.81 0.69 9.26
N TYR A 57 1.29 1.53 10.16
CA TYR A 57 2.11 2.18 11.19
C TYR A 57 2.66 1.18 12.21
N LYS A 58 1.88 0.17 12.59
CA LYS A 58 2.37 -0.91 13.46
C LYS A 58 3.53 -1.69 12.82
N ASP A 59 3.44 -1.96 11.53
CA ASP A 59 4.50 -2.65 10.80
C ASP A 59 5.71 -1.73 10.55
N ALA A 60 5.50 -0.42 10.34
CA ALA A 60 6.56 0.59 10.26
C ALA A 60 7.35 0.70 11.58
N ASP A 61 6.66 0.65 12.72
CA ASP A 61 7.30 0.64 14.03
C ASP A 61 8.15 -0.62 14.24
N LYS A 62 7.60 -1.80 13.95
CA LYS A 62 8.37 -3.06 13.98
C LYS A 62 9.61 -2.98 13.10
N MET A 63 9.44 -2.52 11.84
CA MET A 63 10.52 -2.39 10.88
C MET A 63 11.62 -1.46 11.37
N SER A 64 11.26 -0.37 12.06
CA SER A 64 12.22 0.60 12.60
C SER A 64 13.11 0.01 13.69
N ASN A 65 12.61 -1.00 14.42
CA ASN A 65 13.32 -1.70 15.49
C ASN A 65 14.25 -2.82 15.00
N LEU A 66 14.16 -3.21 13.70
CA LEU A 66 15.05 -4.21 13.11
C LEU A 66 16.37 -3.61 12.69
N SER A 67 17.44 -4.42 12.72
CA SER A 67 18.70 -4.10 12.06
C SER A 67 18.52 -4.03 10.54
N LEU A 68 19.43 -3.39 9.82
CA LEU A 68 19.31 -3.23 8.36
C LEU A 68 19.31 -4.57 7.63
N ASP A 69 20.04 -5.55 8.11
CA ASP A 69 20.15 -6.87 7.51
C ASP A 69 18.85 -7.70 7.69
N GLU A 70 18.07 -7.39 8.72
CA GLU A 70 16.79 -8.06 9.01
C GLU A 70 15.60 -7.45 8.25
N ARG A 71 15.76 -6.25 7.65
CA ARG A 71 14.63 -5.52 7.02
C ARG A 71 14.23 -6.03 5.65
N GLY A 72 14.95 -6.99 5.08
CA GLY A 72 14.73 -7.44 3.71
C GLY A 72 15.13 -6.38 2.65
N ILE A 73 14.91 -6.70 1.39
CA ILE A 73 15.34 -5.86 0.27
C ILE A 73 14.54 -4.56 0.15
N LEU A 74 13.25 -4.55 0.57
CA LEU A 74 12.36 -3.39 0.51
C LEU A 74 12.51 -2.45 1.70
N ALA A 75 13.12 -2.90 2.80
CA ALA A 75 13.58 -2.09 3.94
C ALA A 75 12.51 -1.18 4.59
N GLY A 76 11.23 -1.48 4.46
CA GLY A 76 10.14 -0.66 4.98
C GLY A 76 9.42 0.16 3.90
N LEU A 77 9.61 -0.16 2.62
CA LEU A 77 8.90 0.51 1.52
C LEU A 77 7.38 0.28 1.63
N PRO A 78 6.55 1.35 1.65
CA PRO A 78 5.09 1.21 1.60
C PRO A 78 4.61 0.66 0.25
N VAL A 79 3.70 -0.32 0.30
CA VAL A 79 3.16 -0.99 -0.89
C VAL A 79 1.64 -1.03 -0.82
N ALA A 80 0.97 -0.65 -1.92
CA ALA A 80 -0.46 -0.87 -2.09
C ALA A 80 -0.70 -2.18 -2.85
N ILE A 81 -1.61 -3.01 -2.35
CA ILE A 81 -1.90 -4.33 -2.91
C ILE A 81 -3.20 -4.27 -3.72
N LYS A 82 -3.16 -4.76 -4.94
CA LYS A 82 -4.37 -4.81 -5.78
C LYS A 82 -5.47 -5.64 -5.10
N ASP A 83 -6.72 -5.17 -5.20
CA ASP A 83 -7.86 -5.84 -4.53
C ASP A 83 -8.29 -7.16 -5.20
N LEU A 84 -7.39 -7.76 -5.94
CA LEU A 84 -7.43 -9.16 -6.40
C LEU A 84 -6.63 -10.11 -5.50
N ASN A 85 -5.68 -9.61 -4.74
CA ASN A 85 -4.81 -10.40 -3.88
C ASN A 85 -5.24 -10.22 -2.42
N PRO A 86 -5.71 -11.28 -1.74
CA PRO A 86 -6.07 -11.23 -0.33
C PRO A 86 -4.92 -10.74 0.56
N VAL A 87 -5.26 -9.89 1.54
CA VAL A 87 -4.35 -9.47 2.61
C VAL A 87 -4.99 -9.84 3.94
N SER A 88 -4.34 -10.65 4.73
CA SER A 88 -4.86 -11.11 6.02
C SER A 88 -5.30 -9.95 6.91
N GLY A 89 -6.53 -10.01 7.43
CA GLY A 89 -7.10 -8.97 8.29
C GLY A 89 -7.47 -7.67 7.59
N VAL A 90 -7.33 -7.58 6.24
CA VAL A 90 -7.72 -6.40 5.46
C VAL A 90 -8.83 -6.77 4.48
N ARG A 91 -9.92 -6.01 4.47
CA ARG A 91 -11.04 -6.20 3.54
C ARG A 91 -10.53 -6.37 2.11
N SER A 92 -10.96 -7.45 1.44
CA SER A 92 -10.54 -7.82 0.09
C SER A 92 -11.77 -8.26 -0.70
N THR A 93 -12.18 -7.47 -1.71
CA THR A 93 -13.50 -7.59 -2.33
C THR A 93 -13.51 -8.16 -3.73
N TRP A 94 -12.36 -8.21 -4.41
CA TRP A 94 -12.25 -8.48 -5.85
C TRP A 94 -13.13 -7.56 -6.70
N GLY A 95 -13.53 -6.38 -6.16
CA GLY A 95 -14.47 -5.48 -6.81
C GLY A 95 -15.90 -6.03 -6.94
N SER A 96 -16.23 -7.14 -6.25
CA SER A 96 -17.52 -7.81 -6.35
C SER A 96 -18.39 -7.60 -5.11
N PRO A 97 -19.71 -7.32 -5.30
CA PRO A 97 -20.68 -7.27 -4.19
C PRO A 97 -20.74 -8.55 -3.36
N ILE A 98 -20.42 -9.71 -3.96
CA ILE A 98 -20.41 -11.02 -3.28
C ILE A 98 -19.40 -11.02 -2.11
N TYR A 99 -18.28 -10.31 -2.27
CA TYR A 99 -17.21 -10.22 -1.29
C TYR A 99 -17.10 -8.85 -0.63
N ARG A 100 -18.14 -8.03 -0.70
CA ARG A 100 -18.14 -6.63 -0.20
C ARG A 100 -17.55 -6.48 1.19
N ASP A 101 -17.85 -7.39 2.09
CA ASP A 101 -17.44 -7.32 3.51
C ASP A 101 -16.46 -8.45 3.89
N PHE A 102 -15.89 -9.13 2.91
CA PHE A 102 -14.99 -10.24 3.17
C PHE A 102 -13.63 -9.77 3.70
N VAL A 103 -13.22 -10.35 4.82
CA VAL A 103 -11.90 -10.14 5.42
C VAL A 103 -11.17 -11.50 5.48
N PRO A 104 -10.15 -11.72 4.64
CA PRO A 104 -9.42 -12.97 4.60
C PRO A 104 -8.59 -13.19 5.88
N THR A 105 -8.47 -14.45 6.28
CA THR A 105 -7.63 -14.88 7.42
C THR A 105 -6.19 -15.21 7.00
N ARG A 106 -5.91 -15.27 5.68
CA ARG A 106 -4.58 -15.52 5.12
C ARG A 106 -4.32 -14.57 3.97
N SER A 107 -3.07 -14.14 3.85
CA SER A 107 -2.61 -13.38 2.70
C SER A 107 -2.33 -14.27 1.50
N ASP A 108 -2.37 -13.69 0.31
CA ASP A 108 -1.82 -14.27 -0.91
C ASP A 108 -0.29 -14.45 -0.76
N CYS A 109 0.27 -15.48 -1.38
CA CYS A 109 1.71 -15.74 -1.33
C CYS A 109 2.55 -14.56 -1.87
N LEU A 110 2.04 -13.81 -2.85
CA LEU A 110 2.65 -12.58 -3.32
C LEU A 110 2.79 -11.56 -2.18
N VAL A 111 1.73 -11.38 -1.40
CA VAL A 111 1.70 -10.44 -0.27
C VAL A 111 2.65 -10.89 0.83
N GLU A 112 2.60 -12.19 1.19
CA GLU A 112 3.50 -12.77 2.18
C GLU A 112 4.99 -12.58 1.81
N ASN A 113 5.33 -12.76 0.52
CA ASN A 113 6.67 -12.54 0.04
C ASN A 113 7.08 -11.06 0.09
N LEU A 114 6.19 -10.13 -0.29
CA LEU A 114 6.47 -8.69 -0.20
C LEU A 114 6.70 -8.26 1.25
N GLU A 115 5.89 -8.75 2.18
CA GLU A 115 6.03 -8.45 3.61
C GLU A 115 7.30 -9.06 4.20
N LYS A 116 7.63 -10.31 3.83
CA LYS A 116 8.88 -10.97 4.22
C LYS A 116 10.11 -10.19 3.76
N GLU A 117 10.03 -9.59 2.58
CA GLU A 117 11.10 -8.75 2.03
C GLU A 117 11.05 -7.30 2.54
N GLY A 118 10.24 -7.03 3.56
CA GLY A 118 10.19 -5.74 4.25
C GLY A 118 9.28 -4.71 3.63
N GLY A 119 8.35 -5.12 2.77
CA GLY A 119 7.28 -4.25 2.28
C GLY A 119 6.21 -4.00 3.36
N ILE A 120 5.68 -2.79 3.43
CA ILE A 120 4.63 -2.41 4.37
C ILE A 120 3.33 -2.18 3.61
N VAL A 121 2.35 -3.05 3.80
CA VAL A 121 1.04 -2.91 3.15
C VAL A 121 0.22 -1.82 3.84
N TYR A 122 -0.16 -0.77 3.09
CA TYR A 122 -0.93 0.36 3.63
C TYR A 122 -2.32 0.52 3.00
N ALA A 123 -2.57 -0.11 1.84
CA ALA A 123 -3.83 0.03 1.11
C ALA A 123 -4.13 -1.17 0.20
N LYS A 124 -5.42 -1.29 -0.19
CA LYS A 124 -5.85 -2.08 -1.35
C LYS A 124 -6.18 -1.10 -2.48
N THR A 125 -5.66 -1.41 -3.69
CA THR A 125 -5.99 -0.60 -4.88
C THR A 125 -7.27 -1.07 -5.53
N ASN A 126 -7.99 -0.15 -6.17
CA ASN A 126 -9.22 -0.46 -6.90
C ASN A 126 -8.97 -1.40 -8.10
N THR A 127 -9.99 -2.14 -8.49
CA THR A 127 -9.94 -3.13 -9.58
C THR A 127 -11.31 -3.23 -10.24
N PRO A 128 -11.44 -3.54 -11.54
CA PRO A 128 -12.71 -4.02 -12.07
C PRO A 128 -13.08 -5.35 -11.42
N GLU A 129 -14.37 -5.71 -11.42
CA GLU A 129 -14.86 -6.94 -10.80
C GLU A 129 -14.08 -8.16 -11.29
N PHE A 130 -13.51 -8.94 -10.37
CA PHE A 130 -12.61 -10.08 -10.61
C PHE A 130 -11.44 -9.79 -11.55
N GLY A 131 -11.07 -8.52 -11.72
CA GLY A 131 -10.02 -8.11 -12.65
C GLY A 131 -10.45 -8.14 -14.12
N ALA A 132 -11.71 -8.41 -14.42
CA ALA A 132 -12.24 -8.52 -15.78
C ALA A 132 -12.71 -7.16 -16.31
N GLY A 133 -11.84 -6.46 -17.04
CA GLY A 133 -12.19 -5.19 -17.67
C GLY A 133 -10.97 -4.35 -18.05
N ALA A 134 -11.13 -3.51 -19.06
CA ALA A 134 -10.10 -2.56 -19.52
C ALA A 134 -10.07 -1.29 -18.64
N ASN A 135 -11.23 -0.92 -18.06
CA ASN A 135 -11.40 0.22 -17.17
C ASN A 135 -11.71 -0.24 -15.76
N THR A 136 -11.32 0.56 -14.77
CA THR A 136 -11.61 0.25 -13.36
C THR A 136 -12.96 0.84 -12.96
N PHE A 137 -13.97 -0.02 -13.00
CA PHE A 137 -15.30 0.22 -12.46
C PHE A 137 -15.79 -1.05 -11.75
N ASN A 138 -16.46 -0.89 -10.62
CA ASN A 138 -17.16 -1.98 -9.93
C ASN A 138 -18.31 -1.44 -9.06
N GLU A 139 -19.25 -2.31 -8.67
CA GLU A 139 -20.40 -1.93 -7.85
C GLU A 139 -20.09 -1.73 -6.36
N VAL A 140 -18.87 -2.09 -5.91
CA VAL A 140 -18.47 -1.93 -4.50
C VAL A 140 -17.94 -0.53 -4.25
N PHE A 141 -17.10 -0.01 -5.15
CA PHE A 141 -16.35 1.24 -4.98
C PHE A 141 -16.62 2.28 -6.06
N GLY A 142 -17.32 1.91 -7.13
CA GLY A 142 -17.60 2.79 -8.27
C GLY A 142 -16.44 2.94 -9.25
N LEU A 143 -16.48 4.01 -10.02
CA LEU A 143 -15.47 4.34 -11.02
C LEU A 143 -14.17 4.79 -10.36
N SER A 144 -13.06 4.32 -10.89
CA SER A 144 -11.72 4.82 -10.57
C SER A 144 -11.04 5.37 -11.81
N LEU A 145 -10.32 6.48 -11.65
CA LEU A 145 -9.52 7.10 -12.71
C LEU A 145 -8.08 6.56 -12.76
N ILE A 146 -7.77 5.46 -12.06
CA ILE A 146 -6.43 4.89 -11.97
C ILE A 146 -5.83 4.50 -13.33
N HIS A 147 -6.66 4.28 -14.35
CA HIS A 147 -6.26 3.90 -15.69
C HIS A 147 -6.73 4.90 -16.78
N ILE A 148 -7.06 6.10 -16.40
CA ILE A 148 -7.51 7.15 -17.34
C ILE A 148 -6.48 8.28 -17.38
#